data_5fa0ef26fb1e6a475176fb21b3a5eb30
#
_entry.id   5fa0ef26fb1e6a475176fb21b3a5eb30
#
_cell.length_a   1.000
_cell.length_b   1.000
_cell.length_c   1.000
_cell.angle_alpha   90.00
_cell.angle_beta   90.00
_cell.angle_gamma   90.00
#
_symmetry.space_group_name_H-M   'P 1'
#
loop_
_entity.id
_entity.type
_entity.pdbx_description
1 polymer ?
#
loop_
_entity_poly.entity_id
_entity_poly.type
_entity_poly.pdbx_seq_one_letter_code
_entity_poly.pdbx_strand_id
1 'polypeptide(L)'
;MERICFLITLVFIFLLTSCNNSNKPVYATDSFKKGETIYKTLCISCHNVDPRKDGILAPNIAGANYELIKSMIMTGKHHKGIEPKWPDAKMAPLPHLKEHIPDLHEYLKTFK
;
A
#
# COMPACT_ATOMS: atom_id res chain seq x y z
N MET A 1 28.89 -49.75 -6.76
CA MET A 1 27.75 -49.24 -5.92
C MET A 1 28.01 -47.86 -5.35
N GLU A 2 29.23 -47.54 -4.90
CA GLU A 2 29.56 -46.23 -4.33
C GLU A 2 29.37 -45.04 -5.31
N ARG A 3 29.72 -45.18 -6.56
CA ARG A 3 29.58 -44.12 -7.58
C ARG A 3 28.14 -43.81 -7.93
N ILE A 4 27.22 -44.72 -7.81
CA ILE A 4 25.81 -44.56 -8.11
C ILE A 4 25.12 -43.82 -6.95
N CYS A 5 25.48 -44.11 -5.70
CA CYS A 5 24.99 -43.37 -4.53
C CYS A 5 25.40 -41.90 -4.56
N PHE A 6 26.62 -41.57 -5.00
CA PHE A 6 27.13 -40.21 -5.10
C PHE A 6 26.36 -39.41 -6.15
N LEU A 7 26.01 -40.01 -7.29
CA LEU A 7 25.23 -39.36 -8.34
C LEU A 7 23.78 -39.10 -7.90
N ILE A 8 23.18 -40.04 -7.16
CA ILE A 8 21.80 -39.88 -6.66
C ILE A 8 21.73 -38.80 -5.60
N THR A 9 22.74 -38.67 -4.72
CA THR A 9 22.80 -37.61 -3.71
C THR A 9 23.00 -36.25 -4.34
N LEU A 10 23.79 -36.14 -5.39
CA LEU A 10 24.03 -34.88 -6.11
C LEU A 10 22.78 -34.37 -6.83
N VAL A 11 22.01 -35.28 -7.42
CA VAL A 11 20.73 -34.97 -8.09
C VAL A 11 19.66 -34.54 -7.08
N PHE A 12 19.65 -35.13 -5.88
CA PHE A 12 18.70 -34.78 -4.84
C PHE A 12 18.95 -33.39 -4.25
N ILE A 13 20.22 -32.95 -4.16
CA ILE A 13 20.59 -31.61 -3.71
C ILE A 13 20.17 -30.54 -4.72
N PHE A 14 20.22 -30.86 -6.03
CA PHE A 14 19.79 -29.93 -7.09
C PHE A 14 18.28 -29.68 -7.15
N LEU A 15 17.48 -30.61 -6.63
CA LEU A 15 16.01 -30.49 -6.63
C LEU A 15 15.46 -29.64 -5.48
N LEU A 16 16.29 -29.27 -4.50
CA LEU A 16 15.88 -28.46 -3.36
C LEU A 16 16.12 -26.94 -3.53
N THR A 17 16.70 -26.52 -4.65
CA THR A 17 16.97 -25.08 -4.91
C THR A 17 15.93 -24.41 -5.80
N SER A 18 14.74 -25.00 -5.97
CA SER A 18 13.71 -24.37 -6.78
C SER A 18 12.51 -24.00 -5.92
N CYS A 19 12.23 -22.73 -5.89
CA CYS A 19 11.01 -22.00 -5.53
C CYS A 19 11.20 -21.01 -4.40
N ASN A 20 11.95 -19.93 -4.66
CA ASN A 20 11.70 -18.67 -3.97
C ASN A 20 11.21 -17.65 -5.00
N ASN A 21 10.03 -17.88 -5.56
CA ASN A 21 9.38 -16.92 -6.43
C ASN A 21 8.44 -16.08 -5.57
N SER A 22 9.01 -15.02 -4.96
CA SER A 22 8.27 -14.05 -4.15
C SER A 22 7.44 -13.10 -5.02
N ASN A 23 6.71 -13.63 -6.00
CA ASN A 23 5.67 -12.88 -6.70
C ASN A 23 4.36 -12.96 -5.93
N LYS A 24 4.37 -12.51 -4.66
CA LYS A 24 3.10 -12.22 -3.99
C LYS A 24 2.48 -11.01 -4.68
N PRO A 25 1.25 -11.11 -5.19
CA PRO A 25 0.56 -9.95 -5.72
C PRO A 25 0.53 -8.85 -4.65
N VAL A 26 0.71 -7.60 -5.07
CA VAL A 26 0.83 -6.42 -4.17
C VAL A 26 -0.32 -6.35 -3.16
N TYR A 27 -1.53 -6.76 -3.52
CA TYR A 27 -2.70 -6.81 -2.64
C TYR A 27 -2.64 -7.91 -1.54
N ALA A 28 -1.63 -8.75 -1.55
CA ALA A 28 -1.45 -9.81 -0.54
C ALA A 28 -0.36 -9.49 0.49
N THR A 29 0.29 -8.32 0.41
CA THR A 29 1.29 -7.90 1.39
C THR A 29 0.64 -7.47 2.70
N ASP A 30 1.33 -7.67 3.83
CA ASP A 30 0.85 -7.22 5.13
C ASP A 30 0.65 -5.69 5.15
N SER A 31 1.52 -4.95 4.48
CA SER A 31 1.44 -3.49 4.36
C SER A 31 0.15 -3.07 3.62
N PHE A 32 -0.17 -3.72 2.49
CA PHE A 32 -1.43 -3.47 1.77
C PHE A 32 -2.64 -3.70 2.66
N LYS A 33 -2.71 -4.84 3.37
CA LYS A 33 -3.84 -5.17 4.25
C LYS A 33 -3.98 -4.18 5.42
N LYS A 34 -2.88 -3.73 5.99
CA LYS A 34 -2.88 -2.69 7.02
C LYS A 34 -3.41 -1.38 6.46
N GLY A 35 -2.92 -0.95 5.30
CA GLY A 35 -3.39 0.25 4.62
C GLY A 35 -4.88 0.19 4.27
N GLU A 36 -5.35 -0.95 3.76
CA GLU A 36 -6.76 -1.20 3.49
C GLU A 36 -7.61 -1.07 4.76
N THR A 37 -7.19 -1.69 5.85
CA THR A 37 -7.90 -1.65 7.13
C THR A 37 -7.99 -0.21 7.66
N ILE A 38 -6.89 0.52 7.66
CA ILE A 38 -6.84 1.92 8.10
C ILE A 38 -7.76 2.78 7.23
N TYR A 39 -7.67 2.64 5.91
CA TYR A 39 -8.49 3.37 4.98
C TYR A 39 -9.99 3.14 5.23
N LYS A 40 -10.41 1.88 5.29
CA LYS A 40 -11.82 1.50 5.51
C LYS A 40 -12.33 1.84 6.90
N THR A 41 -11.46 2.04 7.87
CA THR A 41 -11.85 2.38 9.25
C THR A 41 -11.90 3.89 9.48
N LEU A 42 -10.93 4.65 8.95
CA LEU A 42 -10.74 6.05 9.31
C LEU A 42 -11.01 7.04 8.18
N CYS A 43 -10.88 6.62 6.92
CA CYS A 43 -10.91 7.57 5.79
C CYS A 43 -12.28 7.65 5.11
N ILE A 44 -13.08 6.60 5.16
CA ILE A 44 -14.35 6.51 4.43
C ILE A 44 -15.46 7.39 5.01
N SER A 45 -15.28 7.98 6.17
CA SER A 45 -16.21 8.98 6.72
C SER A 45 -16.23 10.27 5.88
N CYS A 46 -15.16 10.59 5.20
CA CYS A 46 -15.03 11.75 4.32
C CYS A 46 -14.81 11.35 2.87
N HIS A 47 -13.89 10.39 2.64
CA HIS A 47 -13.61 9.82 1.32
C HIS A 47 -14.59 8.68 1.00
N ASN A 48 -14.69 8.29 -0.26
CA ASN A 48 -15.51 7.15 -0.65
C ASN A 48 -14.85 5.83 -0.24
N VAL A 49 -15.64 4.78 0.00
CA VAL A 49 -15.13 3.42 0.22
C VAL A 49 -14.33 2.90 -0.97
N ASP A 50 -14.68 3.33 -2.18
CA ASP A 50 -13.86 3.15 -3.38
C ASP A 50 -12.98 4.39 -3.57
N PRO A 51 -11.64 4.29 -3.41
CA PRO A 51 -10.74 5.43 -3.51
C PRO A 51 -10.79 6.17 -4.85
N ARG A 52 -11.34 5.54 -5.91
CA ARG A 52 -11.50 6.14 -7.25
C ARG A 52 -12.69 7.09 -7.36
N LYS A 53 -13.57 7.08 -6.37
CA LYS A 53 -14.79 7.89 -6.36
C LYS A 53 -14.66 9.02 -5.35
N ASP A 54 -15.30 10.15 -5.67
CA ASP A 54 -15.43 11.22 -4.70
C ASP A 54 -16.30 10.80 -3.53
N GLY A 55 -15.90 11.21 -2.35
CA GLY A 55 -16.66 11.04 -1.11
C GLY A 55 -17.64 12.21 -0.91
N ILE A 56 -18.32 12.20 0.24
CA ILE A 56 -19.29 13.25 0.59
C ILE A 56 -18.56 14.56 0.96
N LEU A 57 -17.43 14.46 1.64
CA LEU A 57 -16.70 15.62 2.19
C LEU A 57 -15.31 15.80 1.59
N ALA A 58 -14.84 14.86 0.79
CA ALA A 58 -13.48 14.86 0.25
C ALA A 58 -13.42 14.20 -1.15
N PRO A 59 -12.46 14.63 -1.99
CA PRO A 59 -12.31 14.07 -3.34
C PRO A 59 -11.77 12.65 -3.33
N ASN A 60 -11.81 12.00 -4.52
CA ASN A 60 -11.14 10.73 -4.74
C ASN A 60 -9.62 10.86 -4.53
N ILE A 61 -9.01 9.80 -4.03
CA ILE A 61 -7.57 9.74 -3.70
C ILE A 61 -6.87 8.51 -4.28
N ALA A 62 -7.47 7.89 -5.30
CA ALA A 62 -6.84 6.81 -6.03
C ALA A 62 -5.48 7.22 -6.57
N GLY A 63 -4.47 6.38 -6.41
CA GLY A 63 -3.12 6.64 -6.89
C GLY A 63 -2.40 7.80 -6.21
N ALA A 64 -2.88 8.28 -5.06
CA ALA A 64 -2.22 9.36 -4.32
C ALA A 64 -0.74 9.00 -4.04
N ASN A 65 0.18 9.92 -4.35
CA ASN A 65 1.59 9.69 -4.11
C ASN A 65 1.95 9.81 -2.62
N TYR A 66 3.08 9.23 -2.25
CA TYR A 66 3.54 9.17 -0.86
C TYR A 66 3.64 10.55 -0.19
N GLU A 67 4.20 11.54 -0.87
CA GLU A 67 4.42 12.88 -0.30
C GLU A 67 3.09 13.62 -0.07
N LEU A 68 2.10 13.42 -0.94
CA LEU A 68 0.77 13.96 -0.74
C LEU A 68 0.10 13.33 0.49
N ILE A 69 0.12 11.99 0.59
CA ILE A 69 -0.44 11.25 1.73
C ILE A 69 0.21 11.73 3.02
N LYS A 70 1.55 11.80 3.03
CA LYS A 70 2.34 12.27 4.19
C LYS A 70 1.97 13.69 4.60
N SER A 71 1.94 14.61 3.64
CA SER A 71 1.61 16.00 3.93
C SER A 71 0.20 16.15 4.50
N MET A 72 -0.79 15.48 3.89
CA MET A 72 -2.17 15.53 4.35
C MET A 72 -2.35 14.91 5.73
N ILE A 73 -1.74 13.76 6.00
CA ILE A 73 -1.83 13.09 7.30
C ILE A 73 -1.14 13.90 8.39
N MET A 74 0.04 14.42 8.11
CA MET A 74 0.82 15.14 9.14
C MET A 74 0.31 16.56 9.39
N THR A 75 -0.20 17.25 8.38
CA THR A 75 -0.48 18.69 8.46
C THR A 75 -1.87 19.10 8.00
N GLY A 76 -2.62 18.21 7.34
CA GLY A 76 -3.91 18.54 6.70
C GLY A 76 -3.78 19.48 5.50
N LYS A 77 -2.56 19.67 4.98
CA LYS A 77 -2.28 20.58 3.85
C LYS A 77 -1.67 19.82 2.68
N HIS A 78 -1.96 20.28 1.47
CA HIS A 78 -1.35 19.74 0.27
C HIS A 78 0.15 20.03 0.24
N HIS A 79 0.90 19.09 -0.30
CA HIS A 79 2.32 19.27 -0.55
C HIS A 79 2.55 20.40 -1.57
N LYS A 80 3.63 21.15 -1.41
CA LYS A 80 3.98 22.26 -2.32
C LYS A 80 4.01 21.77 -3.78
N GLY A 81 3.30 22.48 -4.65
CA GLY A 81 3.21 22.14 -6.08
C GLY A 81 2.10 21.15 -6.44
N ILE A 82 1.30 20.70 -5.48
CA ILE A 82 0.11 19.88 -5.72
C ILE A 82 -1.14 20.72 -5.49
N GLU A 83 -1.89 20.98 -6.55
CA GLU A 83 -3.15 21.69 -6.47
C GLU A 83 -4.24 20.80 -5.87
N PRO A 84 -5.02 21.30 -4.90
CA PRO A 84 -6.13 20.53 -4.33
C PRO A 84 -7.25 20.36 -5.36
N LYS A 85 -7.80 19.14 -5.46
CA LYS A 85 -8.97 18.87 -6.30
C LYS A 85 -10.20 19.67 -5.83
N TRP A 86 -10.34 19.81 -4.52
CA TRP A 86 -11.40 20.61 -3.88
C TRP A 86 -10.74 21.65 -2.95
N PRO A 87 -10.55 22.90 -3.43
CA PRO A 87 -9.80 23.91 -2.69
C PRO A 87 -10.39 24.26 -1.31
N ASP A 88 -11.71 24.17 -1.19
CA ASP A 88 -12.43 24.52 0.05
C ASP A 88 -12.52 23.36 1.05
N ALA A 89 -12.24 22.13 0.60
CA ALA A 89 -12.24 20.98 1.49
C ALA A 89 -11.05 21.00 2.44
N LYS A 90 -11.30 20.72 3.70
CA LYS A 90 -10.28 20.69 4.76
C LYS A 90 -10.21 19.29 5.36
N MET A 91 -9.03 18.73 5.40
CA MET A 91 -8.74 17.47 6.10
C MET A 91 -8.11 17.79 7.47
N ALA A 92 -8.64 17.21 8.52
CA ALA A 92 -7.99 17.26 9.83
C ALA A 92 -6.70 16.43 9.79
N PRO A 93 -5.57 16.92 10.32
CA PRO A 93 -4.35 16.12 10.41
C PRO A 93 -4.53 14.92 11.36
N LEU A 94 -3.88 13.80 11.01
CA LEU A 94 -3.91 12.55 11.77
C LEU A 94 -2.48 12.09 12.09
N PRO A 95 -1.66 12.87 12.82
CA PRO A 95 -0.23 12.61 12.99
C PRO A 95 0.07 11.30 13.71
N HIS A 96 -0.89 10.73 14.43
CA HIS A 96 -0.78 9.40 15.04
C HIS A 96 -0.69 8.27 14.01
N LEU A 97 -1.05 8.52 12.74
CA LEU A 97 -0.90 7.55 11.64
C LEU A 97 0.46 7.63 10.94
N LYS A 98 1.42 8.40 11.44
CA LYS A 98 2.73 8.59 10.82
C LYS A 98 3.39 7.27 10.39
N GLU A 99 3.41 6.29 11.26
CA GLU A 99 4.05 4.99 11.00
C GLU A 99 3.30 4.14 9.95
N HIS A 100 2.05 4.49 9.65
CA HIS A 100 1.19 3.79 8.70
C HIS A 100 1.07 4.50 7.34
N ILE A 101 1.78 5.60 7.14
CA ILE A 101 1.80 6.29 5.83
C ILE A 101 2.28 5.37 4.72
N PRO A 102 3.35 4.55 4.90
CA PRO A 102 3.74 3.57 3.89
C PRO A 102 2.64 2.56 3.58
N ASP A 103 1.93 2.08 4.59
CA ASP A 103 0.85 1.10 4.43
C ASP A 103 -0.32 1.69 3.62
N LEU A 104 -0.73 2.91 3.94
CA LEU A 104 -1.76 3.63 3.19
C LEU A 104 -1.35 3.86 1.72
N HIS A 105 -0.09 4.21 1.48
CA HIS A 105 0.43 4.37 0.14
C HIS A 105 0.40 3.05 -0.64
N GLU A 106 0.81 1.92 -0.02
CA GLU A 106 0.75 0.60 -0.64
C GLU A 106 -0.68 0.23 -1.06
N TYR A 107 -1.66 0.58 -0.25
CA TYR A 107 -3.07 0.36 -0.59
C TYR A 107 -3.54 1.30 -1.73
N LEU A 108 -3.37 2.61 -1.56
CA LEU A 108 -3.91 3.62 -2.49
C LEU A 108 -3.27 3.58 -3.88
N LYS A 109 -1.99 3.23 -4.00
CA LYS A 109 -1.30 3.16 -5.30
C LYS A 109 -1.83 2.05 -6.22
N THR A 110 -2.58 1.09 -5.68
CA THR A 110 -3.18 0.01 -6.48
C THR A 110 -4.41 0.46 -7.27
N PHE A 111 -4.99 1.58 -6.91
CA PHE A 111 -6.11 2.19 -7.61
C PHE A 111 -5.61 3.20 -8.66
N LYS A 112 -6.09 3.06 -9.89
CA LYS A 112 -5.77 3.95 -11.02
C LYS A 112 -7.05 4.54 -11.59
#